data_aec0cd2e1059f11e617328ce4a98909e
#
_entry.id   aec0cd2e1059f11e617328ce4a98909e
#
_cell.length_a   1.000
_cell.length_b   1.000
_cell.length_c   1.000
_cell.angle_alpha   90.00
_cell.angle_beta   90.00
_cell.angle_gamma   90.00
#
_symmetry.space_group_name_H-M   'P 1'
#
loop_
_entity.id
_entity.type
_entity.pdbx_description
1 polymer ?
#
loop_
_entity_poly.entity_id
_entity_poly.type
_entity_poly.pdbx_seq_one_letter_code
_entity_poly.pdbx_strand_id
1 'polypeptide(L)'
;MSIYAGCHALIADPDLRFSSSLKEHLASLGFTVAAVSTAREAEEAAEAIPPDLLICEIMLEYPDSGFVLLHHLRPRYPSMCAVVISGVSFRTGLHFDLSDPGAREWINADAVLDKDIRFEQLDDVLSVALFERSKVSLLAGLGKCRR
;
A
#
# COMPACT_ATOMS: atom_id res chain seq x y z
N MET A 1 9.86 -3.29 21.39
CA MET A 1 10.15 -2.33 20.32
C MET A 1 9.52 -2.83 19.03
N SER A 2 8.81 -1.98 18.34
CA SER A 2 8.17 -2.36 17.08
C SER A 2 9.19 -2.44 15.94
N ILE A 3 9.04 -3.46 15.07
CA ILE A 3 9.92 -3.63 13.91
C ILE A 3 9.66 -2.56 12.83
N TYR A 4 8.53 -1.87 12.90
CA TYR A 4 8.16 -0.83 11.95
C TYR A 4 8.32 0.58 12.51
N ALA A 5 8.97 0.72 13.65
CA ALA A 5 9.23 2.04 14.22
C ALA A 5 10.06 2.87 13.23
N GLY A 6 9.63 4.11 13.01
CA GLY A 6 10.27 5.00 12.04
C GLY A 6 9.77 4.85 10.60
N CYS A 7 8.90 3.87 10.33
CA CYS A 7 8.28 3.70 9.01
C CYS A 7 7.00 4.50 8.93
N HIS A 8 6.71 5.04 7.74
CA HIS A 8 5.51 5.81 7.47
C HIS A 8 4.60 5.07 6.49
N ALA A 9 3.31 4.98 6.83
CA ALA A 9 2.31 4.36 5.97
C ALA A 9 1.29 5.40 5.51
N LEU A 10 0.89 5.30 4.26
CA LEU A 10 -0.15 6.13 3.66
C LEU A 10 -1.30 5.21 3.22
N ILE A 11 -2.51 5.54 3.66
CA ILE A 11 -3.72 4.83 3.29
C ILE A 11 -4.53 5.73 2.36
N ALA A 12 -4.90 5.22 1.18
CA ALA A 12 -5.80 5.91 0.25
C ALA A 12 -7.04 5.05 0.03
N ASP A 13 -8.15 5.43 0.66
CA ASP A 13 -9.40 4.66 0.61
C ASP A 13 -10.58 5.58 0.97
N PRO A 14 -11.63 5.64 0.14
CA PRO A 14 -12.80 6.46 0.44
C PRO A 14 -13.68 5.86 1.56
N ASP A 15 -13.49 4.60 1.91
CA ASP A 15 -14.23 3.94 2.99
C ASP A 15 -13.61 4.33 4.34
N LEU A 16 -14.20 5.31 5.00
CA LEU A 16 -13.67 5.85 6.26
C LEU A 16 -13.65 4.83 7.39
N ARG A 17 -14.61 3.92 7.42
CA ARG A 17 -14.68 2.88 8.45
C ARG A 17 -13.50 1.92 8.33
N PHE A 18 -13.26 1.43 7.11
CA PHE A 18 -12.13 0.54 6.85
C PHE A 18 -10.80 1.26 7.09
N SER A 19 -10.67 2.46 6.58
CA SER A 19 -9.48 3.29 6.70
C SER A 19 -9.12 3.56 8.17
N SER A 20 -10.12 3.86 9.01
CA SER A 20 -9.89 4.11 10.43
C SER A 20 -9.41 2.86 11.17
N SER A 21 -10.03 1.71 10.89
CA SER A 21 -9.60 0.44 11.49
C SER A 21 -8.19 0.06 11.07
N LEU A 22 -7.88 0.24 9.80
CA LEU A 22 -6.56 -0.05 9.26
C LEU A 22 -5.51 0.89 9.86
N LYS A 23 -5.84 2.16 10.00
CA LYS A 23 -4.94 3.14 10.61
C LYS A 23 -4.57 2.75 12.04
N GLU A 24 -5.55 2.38 12.85
CA GLU A 24 -5.31 1.93 14.22
C GLU A 24 -4.41 0.69 14.24
N HIS A 25 -4.69 -0.26 13.35
CA HIS A 25 -3.90 -1.49 13.27
C HIS A 25 -2.45 -1.20 12.91
N LEU A 26 -2.22 -0.41 11.87
CA LEU A 26 -0.86 -0.07 11.43
C LEU A 26 -0.11 0.73 12.51
N ALA A 27 -0.80 1.63 13.19
CA ALA A 27 -0.19 2.37 14.29
C ALA A 27 0.25 1.43 15.41
N SER A 28 -0.53 0.38 15.69
CA SER A 28 -0.17 -0.62 16.70
C SER A 28 1.09 -1.41 16.32
N LEU A 29 1.39 -1.50 15.02
CA LEU A 29 2.60 -2.16 14.53
C LEU A 29 3.83 -1.23 14.53
N GLY A 30 3.65 0.05 14.81
CA GLY A 30 4.75 1.01 14.91
C GLY A 30 4.82 2.04 13.80
N PHE A 31 3.95 1.96 12.79
CA PHE A 31 3.92 2.94 11.71
C PHE A 31 3.40 4.30 12.20
N THR A 32 3.93 5.38 11.63
CA THR A 32 3.18 6.63 11.58
C THR A 32 2.25 6.53 10.39
N VAL A 33 1.01 6.98 10.49
CA VAL A 33 0.00 6.72 9.46
C VAL A 33 -0.72 7.99 9.05
N ALA A 34 -0.84 8.21 7.76
CA ALA A 34 -1.73 9.22 7.18
C ALA A 34 -2.80 8.48 6.38
N ALA A 35 -4.05 8.96 6.46
CA ALA A 35 -5.16 8.37 5.73
C ALA A 35 -5.87 9.45 4.92
N VAL A 36 -6.08 9.18 3.64
CA VAL A 36 -6.72 10.09 2.70
C VAL A 36 -7.79 9.33 1.90
N SER A 37 -8.65 10.06 1.19
CA SER A 37 -9.79 9.48 0.49
C SER A 37 -9.64 9.46 -1.03
N THR A 38 -8.76 10.26 -1.60
CA THR A 38 -8.61 10.39 -3.05
C THR A 38 -7.15 10.22 -3.47
N ALA A 39 -6.96 9.91 -4.76
CA ALA A 39 -5.61 9.79 -5.31
C ALA A 39 -4.87 11.13 -5.26
N ARG A 40 -5.58 12.24 -5.50
CA ARG A 40 -4.98 13.58 -5.41
C ARG A 40 -4.45 13.86 -4.01
N GLU A 41 -5.26 13.59 -3.00
CA GLU A 41 -4.83 13.76 -1.61
C GLU A 41 -3.64 12.85 -1.29
N ALA A 42 -3.63 11.64 -1.85
CA ALA A 42 -2.53 10.69 -1.64
C ALA A 42 -1.23 11.21 -2.24
N GLU A 43 -1.29 11.79 -3.44
CA GLU A 43 -0.10 12.37 -4.07
C GLU A 43 0.44 13.54 -3.24
N GLU A 44 -0.44 14.41 -2.74
CA GLU A 44 -0.05 15.53 -1.87
C GLU A 44 0.56 15.02 -0.56
N ALA A 45 -0.05 14.01 0.06
CA ALA A 45 0.45 13.43 1.31
C ALA A 45 1.81 12.76 1.12
N ALA A 46 2.01 12.05 0.01
CA ALA A 46 3.29 11.40 -0.30
C ALA A 46 4.40 12.42 -0.53
N GLU A 47 4.07 13.55 -1.13
CA GLU A 47 5.04 14.64 -1.33
C GLU A 47 5.47 15.25 -0.01
N ALA A 48 4.53 15.43 0.92
CA ALA A 48 4.81 15.99 2.24
C ALA A 48 5.66 15.03 3.08
N ILE A 49 5.30 13.75 3.13
CA ILE A 49 6.05 12.71 3.84
C ILE A 49 6.09 11.47 2.95
N PRO A 50 7.22 11.19 2.29
CA PRO A 50 7.33 10.00 1.43
C PRO A 50 7.04 8.72 2.20
N PRO A 51 6.10 7.89 1.73
CA PRO A 51 5.71 6.70 2.47
C PRO A 51 6.66 5.52 2.23
N ASP A 52 6.83 4.72 3.27
CA ASP A 52 7.50 3.42 3.16
C ASP A 52 6.51 2.35 2.74
N LEU A 53 5.23 2.56 3.06
CA LEU A 53 4.13 1.66 2.72
C LEU A 53 2.94 2.48 2.21
N LEU A 54 2.41 2.07 1.06
CA LEU A 54 1.14 2.58 0.54
C LEU A 54 0.13 1.44 0.55
N ILE A 55 -1.03 1.67 1.15
CA ILE A 55 -2.17 0.75 1.03
C ILE A 55 -3.29 1.53 0.37
N CYS A 56 -3.72 1.08 -0.80
CA CYS A 56 -4.74 1.83 -1.55
C CYS A 56 -5.85 0.95 -2.09
N GLU A 57 -7.03 1.54 -2.20
CA GLU A 57 -8.17 1.01 -2.92
C GLU A 57 -8.01 1.30 -4.41
N ILE A 58 -8.49 0.42 -5.28
CA ILE A 58 -8.46 0.63 -6.73
C ILE A 58 -9.41 1.77 -7.11
N MET A 59 -10.63 1.71 -6.58
CA MET A 59 -11.67 2.70 -6.89
C MET A 59 -11.62 3.83 -5.86
N LEU A 60 -10.97 4.91 -6.22
CA LEU A 60 -10.93 6.14 -5.44
C LEU A 60 -11.95 7.11 -6.02
N GLU A 61 -11.52 8.29 -6.52
CA GLU A 61 -12.47 9.21 -7.18
C GLU A 61 -12.98 8.68 -8.53
N TYR A 62 -12.20 7.83 -9.20
CA TYR A 62 -12.57 7.16 -10.46
C TYR A 62 -12.32 5.66 -10.34
N PRO A 63 -12.92 4.82 -11.22
CA PRO A 63 -12.79 3.36 -11.10
C PRO A 63 -11.36 2.81 -11.15
N ASP A 64 -10.44 3.52 -11.77
CA ASP A 64 -9.05 3.08 -11.93
C ASP A 64 -8.04 3.95 -11.18
N SER A 65 -8.50 4.87 -10.35
CA SER A 65 -7.62 5.86 -9.69
C SER A 65 -6.48 5.23 -8.89
N GLY A 66 -6.72 4.10 -8.24
CA GLY A 66 -5.69 3.42 -7.47
C GLY A 66 -4.52 2.97 -8.33
N PHE A 67 -4.79 2.45 -9.52
CA PHE A 67 -3.75 2.03 -10.45
C PHE A 67 -2.98 3.24 -10.99
N VAL A 68 -3.69 4.31 -11.33
CA VAL A 68 -3.07 5.55 -11.80
C VAL A 68 -2.15 6.12 -10.71
N LEU A 69 -2.62 6.11 -9.47
CA LEU A 69 -1.82 6.56 -8.33
C LEU A 69 -0.52 5.76 -8.21
N LEU A 70 -0.58 4.44 -8.33
CA LEU A 70 0.61 3.60 -8.27
C LEU A 70 1.59 3.91 -9.39
N HIS A 71 1.10 4.13 -10.61
CA HIS A 71 1.94 4.51 -11.73
C HIS A 71 2.63 5.86 -11.52
N HIS A 72 1.97 6.79 -10.84
CA HIS A 72 2.55 8.09 -10.52
C HIS A 72 3.58 8.00 -9.38
N LEU A 73 3.31 7.20 -8.36
CA LEU A 73 4.16 7.16 -7.16
C LEU A 73 5.35 6.22 -7.29
N ARG A 74 5.22 5.13 -8.03
CA ARG A 74 6.28 4.13 -8.13
C ARG A 74 7.61 4.70 -8.64
N PRO A 75 7.64 5.49 -9.73
CA PRO A 75 8.91 6.06 -10.20
C PRO A 75 9.54 7.05 -9.23
N ARG A 76 8.70 7.74 -8.43
CA ARG A 76 9.16 8.73 -7.46
C ARG A 76 9.65 8.10 -6.16
N TYR A 77 9.06 6.96 -5.79
CA TYR A 77 9.36 6.28 -4.53
C TYR A 77 9.60 4.79 -4.80
N PRO A 78 10.72 4.43 -5.43
CA PRO A 78 10.94 3.05 -5.89
C PRO A 78 11.10 2.04 -4.74
N SER A 79 11.47 2.49 -3.54
CA SER A 79 11.58 1.61 -2.38
C SER A 79 10.28 1.45 -1.60
N MET A 80 9.23 2.17 -2.01
CA MET A 80 7.93 2.09 -1.34
C MET A 80 7.29 0.72 -1.57
N CYS A 81 6.80 0.11 -0.49
CA CYS A 81 5.98 -1.09 -0.60
C CYS A 81 4.54 -0.65 -0.92
N ALA A 82 3.93 -1.24 -1.94
CA ALA A 82 2.57 -0.90 -2.36
C ALA A 82 1.67 -2.11 -2.28
N VAL A 83 0.59 -1.99 -1.52
CA VAL A 83 -0.42 -3.04 -1.35
C VAL A 83 -1.78 -2.48 -1.75
N VAL A 84 -2.46 -3.18 -2.66
CA VAL A 84 -3.83 -2.85 -3.04
C VAL A 84 -4.76 -3.72 -2.21
N ILE A 85 -5.68 -3.10 -1.47
CA ILE A 85 -6.74 -3.83 -0.75
C ILE A 85 -8.07 -3.31 -1.30
N SER A 86 -8.80 -4.17 -2.01
CA SER A 86 -9.95 -3.71 -2.78
C SER A 86 -11.15 -4.62 -2.63
N GLY A 87 -12.34 -3.99 -2.66
CA GLY A 87 -13.60 -4.69 -2.78
C GLY A 87 -14.04 -4.92 -4.23
N VAL A 88 -13.22 -4.49 -5.20
CA VAL A 88 -13.61 -4.55 -6.62
C VAL A 88 -13.87 -5.98 -7.08
N SER A 89 -12.99 -6.92 -6.76
CA SER A 89 -13.17 -8.32 -7.17
C SER A 89 -14.45 -8.92 -6.61
N PHE A 90 -14.80 -8.59 -5.38
CA PHE A 90 -16.03 -9.04 -4.75
C PHE A 90 -17.27 -8.40 -5.38
N ARG A 91 -17.23 -7.09 -5.65
CA ARG A 91 -18.38 -6.36 -6.20
C ARG A 91 -18.59 -6.58 -7.69
N THR A 92 -17.51 -6.80 -8.45
CA THR A 92 -17.55 -6.88 -9.92
C THR A 92 -17.22 -8.26 -10.47
N GLY A 93 -16.76 -9.18 -9.62
CA GLY A 93 -16.33 -10.51 -10.05
C GLY A 93 -14.97 -10.53 -10.72
N LEU A 94 -14.23 -9.43 -10.69
CA LEU A 94 -12.88 -9.39 -11.25
C LEU A 94 -11.89 -10.08 -10.32
N HIS A 95 -10.98 -10.83 -10.90
CA HIS A 95 -9.91 -11.49 -10.16
C HIS A 95 -8.57 -11.05 -10.68
N PHE A 96 -7.63 -10.79 -9.78
CA PHE A 96 -6.27 -10.40 -10.14
C PHE A 96 -5.34 -11.57 -9.83
N ASP A 97 -4.78 -12.16 -10.88
CA ASP A 97 -3.85 -13.28 -10.75
C ASP A 97 -2.42 -12.74 -10.73
N LEU A 98 -1.85 -12.63 -9.53
CA LEU A 98 -0.49 -12.14 -9.35
C LEU A 98 0.58 -13.18 -9.70
N SER A 99 0.17 -14.43 -10.01
CA SER A 99 1.13 -15.40 -10.52
C SER A 99 1.49 -15.12 -11.98
N ASP A 100 0.64 -14.38 -12.70
CA ASP A 100 0.93 -13.94 -14.06
C ASP A 100 1.89 -12.75 -14.04
N PRO A 101 3.11 -12.87 -14.60
CA PRO A 101 4.07 -11.77 -14.63
C PRO A 101 3.54 -10.51 -15.33
N GLY A 102 2.70 -10.66 -16.36
CA GLY A 102 2.11 -9.50 -17.04
C GLY A 102 1.15 -8.73 -16.16
N ALA A 103 0.36 -9.43 -15.36
CA ALA A 103 -0.56 -8.79 -14.41
C ALA A 103 0.19 -8.04 -13.33
N ARG A 104 1.25 -8.62 -12.77
CA ARG A 104 2.10 -7.97 -11.78
C ARG A 104 2.71 -6.68 -12.31
N GLU A 105 3.26 -6.75 -13.51
CA GLU A 105 3.90 -5.60 -14.13
C GLU A 105 2.89 -4.49 -14.39
N TRP A 106 1.70 -4.84 -14.85
CA TRP A 106 0.65 -3.88 -15.13
C TRP A 106 0.11 -3.22 -13.88
N ILE A 107 -0.14 -4.00 -12.83
CA ILE A 107 -0.71 -3.50 -11.58
C ILE A 107 0.32 -2.67 -10.81
N ASN A 108 1.58 -3.06 -10.88
CA ASN A 108 2.70 -2.36 -10.26
C ASN A 108 2.59 -2.30 -8.72
N ALA A 109 1.93 -3.29 -8.13
CA ALA A 109 1.80 -3.44 -6.69
C ALA A 109 2.58 -4.65 -6.20
N ASP A 110 3.01 -4.61 -4.94
CA ASP A 110 3.71 -5.74 -4.32
C ASP A 110 2.74 -6.82 -3.87
N ALA A 111 1.49 -6.46 -3.59
CA ALA A 111 0.44 -7.40 -3.25
C ALA A 111 -0.93 -6.80 -3.59
N VAL A 112 -1.89 -7.67 -3.94
CA VAL A 112 -3.29 -7.29 -4.15
C VAL A 112 -4.15 -8.22 -3.31
N LEU A 113 -4.97 -7.65 -2.42
CA LEU A 113 -5.76 -8.38 -1.44
C LEU A 113 -7.22 -7.96 -1.51
N ASP A 114 -8.11 -8.88 -1.13
CA ASP A 114 -9.52 -8.56 -0.96
C ASP A 114 -9.75 -7.82 0.36
N LYS A 115 -10.76 -6.96 0.38
CA LYS A 115 -11.05 -6.10 1.54
C LYS A 115 -11.55 -6.86 2.76
N ASP A 116 -12.01 -8.09 2.58
CA ASP A 116 -12.45 -8.95 3.67
C ASP A 116 -11.32 -9.70 4.38
N ILE A 117 -10.08 -9.46 3.98
CA ILE A 117 -8.90 -10.08 4.60
C ILE A 117 -8.83 -9.70 6.09
N ARG A 118 -8.43 -10.65 6.92
CA ARG A 118 -8.19 -10.36 8.34
C ARG A 118 -6.84 -9.69 8.53
N PHE A 119 -6.72 -8.87 9.56
CA PHE A 119 -5.48 -8.13 9.78
C PHE A 119 -4.28 -9.04 10.09
N GLU A 120 -4.50 -10.22 10.67
CA GLU A 120 -3.42 -11.19 10.85
C GLU A 120 -2.84 -11.65 9.51
N GLN A 121 -3.70 -11.84 8.51
CA GLN A 121 -3.28 -12.20 7.16
C GLN A 121 -2.56 -11.03 6.50
N LEU A 122 -3.03 -9.81 6.71
CA LEU A 122 -2.37 -8.61 6.24
C LEU A 122 -0.96 -8.51 6.83
N ASP A 123 -0.79 -8.79 8.11
CA ASP A 123 0.51 -8.74 8.78
C ASP A 123 1.52 -9.67 8.13
N ASP A 124 1.07 -10.88 7.77
CA ASP A 124 1.93 -11.85 7.08
C ASP A 124 2.37 -11.33 5.71
N VAL A 125 1.43 -10.75 4.95
CA VAL A 125 1.73 -10.17 3.64
C VAL A 125 2.70 -9.00 3.78
N LEU A 126 2.47 -8.11 4.75
CA LEU A 126 3.33 -6.95 4.97
C LEU A 126 4.75 -7.36 5.34
N SER A 127 4.90 -8.39 6.16
CA SER A 127 6.24 -8.84 6.57
C SER A 127 7.07 -9.30 5.38
N VAL A 128 6.45 -9.98 4.42
CA VAL A 128 7.14 -10.43 3.22
C VAL A 128 7.37 -9.27 2.24
N ALA A 129 6.34 -8.48 1.97
CA ALA A 129 6.41 -7.41 0.99
C ALA A 129 7.41 -6.31 1.40
N LEU A 130 7.41 -5.93 2.68
CA LEU A 130 8.34 -4.92 3.19
C LEU A 130 9.77 -5.45 3.20
N PHE A 131 9.96 -6.74 3.46
CA PHE A 131 11.27 -7.36 3.39
C PHE A 131 11.83 -7.30 1.96
N GLU A 132 11.02 -7.66 0.97
CA GLU A 132 11.46 -7.63 -0.43
C GLU A 132 11.80 -6.20 -0.87
N ARG A 133 11.01 -5.21 -0.45
CA ARG A 133 11.28 -3.81 -0.76
C ARG A 133 12.50 -3.26 -0.02
N SER A 134 12.81 -3.77 1.16
CA SER A 134 14.01 -3.35 1.88
C SER A 134 15.29 -3.75 1.13
N LYS A 135 15.25 -4.85 0.38
CA LYS A 135 16.36 -5.24 -0.50
C LYS A 135 16.58 -4.21 -1.60
N VAL A 136 15.49 -3.72 -2.21
CA VAL A 136 15.58 -2.66 -3.22
C VAL A 136 16.17 -1.38 -2.61
N SER A 137 15.73 -1.03 -1.42
CA SER A 137 16.22 0.14 -0.70
C SER A 137 17.72 0.04 -0.41
N LEU A 138 18.18 -1.13 0.05
CA LEU A 138 19.60 -1.37 0.33
C LEU A 138 20.45 -1.26 -0.93
N LEU A 139 19.99 -1.84 -2.03
CA LEU A 139 20.71 -1.79 -3.30
C LEU A 139 20.81 -0.37 -3.84
N ALA A 140 19.79 0.46 -3.60
CA ALA A 140 19.76 1.84 -4.04
C ALA A 140 20.38 2.82 -3.02
N GLY A 141 20.76 2.34 -1.83
CA GLY A 141 21.26 3.19 -0.75
C GLY A 141 20.23 4.12 -0.14
N LEU A 142 18.93 3.73 -0.22
CA LEU A 142 17.82 4.58 0.19
C LEU A 142 17.12 4.12 1.48
N GLY A 143 17.74 3.25 2.27
CA GLY A 143 17.09 2.64 3.41
C GLY A 143 16.61 3.63 4.48
N LYS A 144 15.30 3.63 4.77
CA LYS A 144 14.70 4.37 5.89
C LYS A 144 14.06 3.43 6.89
N CYS A 145 13.32 2.46 6.41
CA CYS A 145 12.57 1.52 7.22
C CYS A 145 13.43 0.30 7.49
N ARG A 146 13.71 0.03 8.76
CA ARG A 146 14.55 -1.11 9.17
C ARG A 146 13.68 -2.21 9.77
N ARG A 147 14.00 -3.41 9.45
CA ARG A 147 13.29 -4.59 9.93
C ARG A 147 14.22 -5.52 10.64
#